data_fc676eaea2bad28a0d4bc4e5c2383724
#
_entry.id   fc676eaea2bad28a0d4bc4e5c2383724
#
_cell.length_a   1.000
_cell.length_b   1.000
_cell.length_c   1.000
_cell.angle_alpha   90.00
_cell.angle_beta   90.00
_cell.angle_gamma   90.00
#
_symmetry.space_group_name_H-M   'P 1'
#
loop_
_entity.id
_entity.type
_entity.pdbx_description
1 polymer ?
#
loop_
_entity_poly.entity_id
_entity_poly.type
_entity_poly.pdbx_seq_one_letter_code
_entity_poly.pdbx_strand_id
1 'polypeptide(L)'
;MQQPEVLGTAVSVNESGTPVLAVYVDRDAAKAGDVIRDLPKNVRGIDVQVHLTDKFRSMKGNPHGGGTSHTALQTPPIQLGTSGGWSKDLANGFCCGGTLGSLIQIGSTQYILSNYHVFESDIVPGGNNTVATTGDPIIQPGLIDVNCNVNGAQTVATL
;
A
#
# COMPACT_ATOMS: atom_id res chain seq x y z
N MET A 1 -22.22 -0.86 -16.72
CA MET A 1 -21.20 -1.00 -17.79
C MET A 1 -19.88 -0.50 -17.22
N GLN A 2 -18.81 -1.25 -17.33
CA GLN A 2 -17.48 -0.76 -17.00
C GLN A 2 -17.02 0.17 -18.13
N GLN A 3 -16.60 1.37 -17.81
CA GLN A 3 -15.99 2.31 -18.75
C GLN A 3 -14.48 2.01 -18.77
N PRO A 4 -13.94 1.46 -19.85
CA PRO A 4 -12.52 1.05 -19.89
C PRO A 4 -11.55 2.23 -19.77
N GLU A 5 -12.02 3.43 -20.00
CA GLU A 5 -11.27 4.68 -19.85
C GLU A 5 -11.15 5.11 -18.38
N VAL A 6 -12.02 4.62 -17.49
CA VAL A 6 -11.94 4.88 -16.05
C VAL A 6 -10.95 3.92 -15.41
N LEU A 7 -9.84 4.44 -14.94
CA LEU A 7 -8.76 3.67 -14.32
C LEU A 7 -9.05 3.32 -12.87
N GLY A 8 -9.87 4.12 -12.19
CA GLY A 8 -10.25 3.88 -10.81
C GLY A 8 -11.01 5.03 -10.19
N THR A 9 -11.49 4.79 -8.98
CA THR A 9 -12.17 5.79 -8.15
C THR A 9 -11.61 5.78 -6.74
N ALA A 10 -11.63 6.92 -6.05
CA ALA A 10 -11.22 7.04 -4.67
C ALA A 10 -12.08 8.07 -3.92
N VAL A 11 -12.17 7.92 -2.61
CA VAL A 11 -12.65 9.00 -1.74
C VAL A 11 -11.48 9.93 -1.46
N SER A 12 -11.69 11.23 -1.64
CA SER A 12 -10.69 12.27 -1.43
C SER A 12 -11.31 13.47 -0.73
N VAL A 13 -10.52 14.50 -0.51
CA VAL A 13 -11.02 15.82 -0.07
C VAL A 13 -10.56 16.89 -1.06
N ASN A 14 -11.39 17.90 -1.25
CA ASN A 14 -11.02 19.07 -2.04
C ASN A 14 -10.11 20.02 -1.23
N GLU A 15 -9.72 21.12 -1.84
CA GLU A 15 -8.86 22.15 -1.20
C GLU A 15 -9.45 22.74 0.09
N SER A 16 -10.77 22.72 0.23
CA SER A 16 -11.47 23.17 1.44
C SER A 16 -11.70 22.07 2.49
N GLY A 17 -11.15 20.85 2.26
CA GLY A 17 -11.33 19.72 3.17
C GLY A 17 -12.66 18.99 3.06
N THR A 18 -13.50 19.34 2.06
CA THR A 18 -14.80 18.69 1.85
C THR A 18 -14.61 17.35 1.13
N PRO A 19 -15.27 16.25 1.58
CA PRO A 19 -15.20 14.97 0.90
C PRO A 19 -15.68 15.04 -0.55
N VAL A 20 -14.92 14.40 -1.44
CA VAL A 20 -15.24 14.28 -2.86
C VAL A 20 -14.99 12.85 -3.36
N LEU A 21 -15.67 12.49 -4.45
CA LEU A 21 -15.38 11.26 -5.18
C LEU A 21 -14.40 11.58 -6.32
N ALA A 22 -13.16 11.16 -6.18
CA ALA A 22 -12.16 11.26 -7.25
C ALA A 22 -12.39 10.16 -8.28
N VAL A 23 -12.41 10.51 -9.57
CA VAL A 23 -12.48 9.57 -10.69
C VAL A 23 -11.26 9.78 -11.58
N TYR A 24 -10.44 8.75 -11.70
CA TYR A 24 -9.23 8.76 -12.52
C TYR A 24 -9.55 8.27 -13.92
N VAL A 25 -9.32 9.10 -14.92
CA VAL A 25 -9.59 8.80 -16.33
C VAL A 25 -8.27 8.79 -17.10
N ASP A 26 -8.10 7.77 -17.96
CA ASP A 26 -6.96 7.63 -18.84
C ASP A 26 -6.90 8.84 -19.80
N ARG A 27 -5.87 9.66 -19.63
CA ARG A 27 -5.68 10.88 -20.44
C ARG A 27 -5.49 10.57 -21.93
N ASP A 28 -4.90 9.42 -22.24
CA ASP A 28 -4.57 9.03 -23.62
C ASP A 28 -5.68 8.20 -24.29
N ALA A 29 -6.77 7.93 -23.58
CA ALA A 29 -7.89 7.21 -24.16
C ALA A 29 -8.66 8.07 -25.18
N ALA A 30 -8.91 7.50 -26.34
CA ALA A 30 -9.60 8.21 -27.43
C ALA A 30 -10.97 8.75 -27.04
N LYS A 31 -11.65 8.13 -26.08
CA LYS A 31 -12.98 8.52 -25.58
C LYS A 31 -12.95 9.21 -24.21
N ALA A 32 -11.78 9.62 -23.73
CA ALA A 32 -11.67 10.27 -22.42
C ALA A 32 -12.62 11.48 -22.27
N GLY A 33 -12.71 12.33 -23.30
CA GLY A 33 -13.59 13.49 -23.31
C GLY A 33 -15.08 13.14 -23.24
N ASP A 34 -15.50 12.07 -23.90
CA ASP A 34 -16.89 11.59 -23.86
C ASP A 34 -17.23 11.05 -22.47
N VAL A 35 -16.34 10.23 -21.91
CA VAL A 35 -16.51 9.67 -20.55
C VAL A 35 -16.61 10.79 -19.52
N ILE A 36 -15.73 11.80 -19.58
CA ILE A 36 -15.75 12.93 -18.65
C ILE A 36 -17.07 13.70 -18.73
N ARG A 37 -17.58 13.92 -19.94
CA ARG A 37 -18.86 14.62 -20.14
C ARG A 37 -20.03 13.83 -19.56
N ASP A 38 -19.98 12.49 -19.65
CA ASP A 38 -21.07 11.60 -19.25
C ASP A 38 -21.01 11.24 -17.76
N LEU A 39 -19.90 11.54 -17.07
CA LEU A 39 -19.79 11.32 -15.63
C LEU A 39 -20.75 12.24 -14.84
N PRO A 40 -21.43 11.72 -13.81
CA PRO A 40 -22.26 12.55 -12.95
C PRO A 40 -21.39 13.57 -12.21
N LYS A 41 -21.87 14.80 -12.06
CA LYS A 41 -21.16 15.83 -11.27
C LYS A 41 -21.29 15.62 -9.76
N ASN A 42 -22.27 14.85 -9.34
CA ASN A 42 -22.55 14.56 -7.94
C ASN A 42 -23.12 13.15 -7.79
N VAL A 43 -22.70 12.43 -6.78
CA VAL A 43 -23.21 11.11 -6.42
C VAL A 43 -23.64 11.13 -4.96
N ARG A 44 -24.93 11.03 -4.71
CA ARG A 44 -25.52 11.00 -3.35
C ARG A 44 -25.11 12.19 -2.48
N GLY A 45 -25.01 13.38 -3.06
CA GLY A 45 -24.60 14.58 -2.33
C GLY A 45 -23.09 14.81 -2.25
N ILE A 46 -22.27 13.91 -2.78
CA ILE A 46 -20.81 14.03 -2.84
C ILE A 46 -20.42 14.48 -4.25
N ASP A 47 -19.64 15.55 -4.35
CA ASP A 47 -19.16 16.06 -5.63
C ASP A 47 -18.14 15.10 -6.27
N VAL A 48 -18.21 15.00 -7.60
CA VAL A 48 -17.28 14.19 -8.39
C VAL A 48 -16.18 15.07 -8.95
N GLN A 49 -14.93 14.74 -8.67
CA GLN A 49 -13.75 15.35 -9.25
C GLN A 49 -13.08 14.40 -10.24
N VAL A 50 -12.85 14.86 -11.46
CA VAL A 50 -12.19 14.08 -12.50
C VAL A 50 -10.72 14.43 -12.55
N HIS A 51 -9.87 13.40 -12.51
CA HIS A 51 -8.43 13.50 -12.63
C HIS A 51 -7.97 12.79 -13.90
N LEU A 52 -7.48 13.56 -14.88
CA LEU A 52 -6.81 12.98 -16.04
C LEU A 52 -5.41 12.50 -15.64
N THR A 53 -5.13 11.23 -15.84
CA THR A 53 -3.84 10.63 -15.48
C THR A 53 -3.41 9.59 -16.51
N ASP A 54 -2.15 9.24 -16.50
CA ASP A 54 -1.62 8.13 -17.29
C ASP A 54 -2.09 6.80 -16.69
N LYS A 55 -2.09 5.74 -17.49
CA LYS A 55 -2.37 4.39 -17.00
C LYS A 55 -1.47 4.02 -15.84
N PHE A 56 -2.07 3.52 -14.77
CA PHE A 56 -1.31 2.92 -13.69
C PHE A 56 -0.54 1.72 -14.22
N ARG A 57 0.76 1.73 -14.07
CA ARG A 57 1.65 0.66 -14.51
C ARG A 57 2.52 0.23 -13.35
N SER A 58 2.72 -1.09 -13.21
CA SER A 58 3.77 -1.56 -12.32
C SER A 58 5.11 -1.06 -12.85
N MET A 59 5.86 -0.37 -12.01
CA MET A 59 7.22 0.02 -12.35
C MET A 59 8.07 -1.25 -12.34
N LYS A 60 8.44 -1.75 -13.52
CA LYS A 60 9.50 -2.75 -13.61
C LYS A 60 10.78 -2.07 -13.14
N GLY A 61 11.39 -2.62 -12.08
CA GLY A 61 12.72 -2.18 -11.65
C GLY A 61 13.68 -2.16 -12.85
N ASN A 62 14.57 -1.19 -12.88
CA ASN A 62 15.55 -1.02 -13.96
C ASN A 62 16.33 -2.33 -14.15
N PRO A 63 16.25 -3.00 -15.31
CA PRO A 63 16.93 -4.28 -15.53
C PRO A 63 18.46 -4.19 -15.50
N HIS A 64 19.03 -2.98 -15.38
CA HIS A 64 20.47 -2.72 -15.38
C HIS A 64 20.99 -2.05 -14.10
N GLY A 65 20.13 -1.77 -13.13
CA GLY A 65 20.57 -1.35 -11.81
C GLY A 65 20.63 -2.58 -10.91
N GLY A 66 21.66 -2.75 -10.12
CA GLY A 66 21.68 -3.72 -9.02
C GLY A 66 20.54 -3.40 -8.07
N GLY A 67 19.34 -3.90 -8.40
CA GLY A 67 18.14 -3.64 -7.63
C GLY A 67 18.27 -4.31 -6.28
N THR A 68 17.87 -3.63 -5.24
CA THR A 68 17.72 -4.23 -3.91
C THR A 68 16.78 -5.42 -4.01
N SER A 69 17.18 -6.55 -3.47
CA SER A 69 16.32 -7.71 -3.37
C SER A 69 15.08 -7.34 -2.53
N HIS A 70 13.89 -7.62 -3.05
CA HIS A 70 12.66 -7.31 -2.33
C HIS A 70 12.43 -8.18 -1.09
N THR A 71 13.12 -9.32 -1.00
CA THR A 71 12.95 -10.33 0.05
C THR A 71 14.18 -10.52 0.93
N ALA A 72 15.33 -9.97 0.57
CA ALA A 72 16.54 -10.10 1.36
C ALA A 72 16.63 -9.07 2.48
N LEU A 73 17.34 -9.43 3.55
CA LEU A 73 17.72 -8.50 4.60
C LEU A 73 18.54 -7.35 4.01
N GLN A 74 18.16 -6.12 4.33
CA GLN A 74 18.80 -4.92 3.82
C GLN A 74 19.71 -4.29 4.87
N THR A 75 20.75 -3.64 4.40
CA THR A 75 21.53 -2.70 5.21
C THR A 75 20.88 -1.32 5.14
N PRO A 76 20.65 -0.62 6.27
CA PRO A 76 20.09 0.73 6.23
C PRO A 76 20.85 1.70 5.30
N PRO A 77 20.14 2.61 4.60
CA PRO A 77 18.72 2.90 4.74
C PRO A 77 17.83 1.85 4.06
N ILE A 78 16.75 1.45 4.77
CA ILE A 78 15.80 0.45 4.28
C ILE A 78 14.97 1.04 3.14
N GLN A 79 14.89 0.30 2.05
CA GLN A 79 14.06 0.69 0.90
C GLN A 79 12.63 0.19 1.08
N LEU A 80 11.67 1.08 0.88
CA LEU A 80 10.25 0.74 0.86
C LEU A 80 9.87 0.04 -0.45
N GLY A 81 8.73 -0.63 -0.46
CA GLY A 81 8.36 -1.54 -1.54
C GLY A 81 9.03 -2.91 -1.41
N THR A 82 9.67 -3.20 -0.27
CA THR A 82 10.32 -4.48 0.04
C THR A 82 9.58 -5.22 1.14
N SER A 83 9.93 -6.47 1.33
CA SER A 83 9.33 -7.35 2.33
C SER A 83 9.46 -6.80 3.75
N GLY A 84 8.40 -6.92 4.52
CA GLY A 84 8.37 -6.59 5.93
C GLY A 84 7.06 -7.02 6.57
N GLY A 85 6.94 -6.82 7.86
CA GLY A 85 5.71 -7.15 8.56
C GLY A 85 5.85 -7.15 10.07
N TRP A 86 4.77 -7.50 10.76
CA TRP A 86 4.74 -7.66 12.19
C TRP A 86 5.54 -8.88 12.64
N SER A 87 6.41 -8.71 13.61
CA SER A 87 7.35 -9.74 14.06
C SER A 87 6.71 -10.96 14.75
N LYS A 88 5.45 -10.84 15.17
CA LYS A 88 4.72 -11.89 15.89
C LYS A 88 3.62 -12.55 15.05
N ASP A 89 3.60 -12.33 13.75
CA ASP A 89 2.62 -12.91 12.83
C ASP A 89 2.94 -14.39 12.53
N LEU A 90 2.77 -15.21 13.56
CA LEU A 90 3.06 -16.64 13.55
C LEU A 90 1.82 -17.41 14.03
N ALA A 91 1.33 -18.33 13.21
CA ALA A 91 0.19 -19.18 13.54
C ALA A 91 0.33 -20.59 12.96
N ASN A 92 0.14 -21.61 13.77
CA ASN A 92 0.04 -23.03 13.32
C ASN A 92 1.20 -23.49 12.41
N GLY A 93 2.41 -22.98 12.63
CA GLY A 93 3.57 -23.29 11.81
C GLY A 93 3.67 -22.49 10.51
N PHE A 94 2.75 -21.56 10.29
CA PHE A 94 2.77 -20.60 9.20
C PHE A 94 3.16 -19.20 9.70
N CYS A 95 3.71 -18.41 8.84
CA CYS A 95 4.01 -17.01 9.09
C CYS A 95 3.63 -16.17 7.90
N CYS A 96 3.28 -14.94 8.16
CA CYS A 96 2.94 -13.98 7.14
C CYS A 96 3.98 -12.87 7.02
N GLY A 97 3.77 -12.04 6.07
CA GLY A 97 4.53 -10.85 5.79
C GLY A 97 3.86 -10.13 4.63
N GLY A 98 4.39 -9.03 4.27
CA GLY A 98 3.87 -8.24 3.17
C GLY A 98 4.90 -7.22 2.70
N THR A 99 4.44 -6.06 2.33
CA THR A 99 5.30 -5.02 1.79
C THR A 99 5.35 -3.83 2.73
N LEU A 100 6.55 -3.36 3.05
CA LEU A 100 6.75 -2.02 3.61
C LEU A 100 6.32 -1.01 2.56
N GLY A 101 5.16 -0.38 2.73
CA GLY A 101 4.51 0.39 1.67
C GLY A 101 5.18 1.74 1.41
N SER A 102 4.60 2.83 1.90
CA SER A 102 5.08 4.19 1.66
C SER A 102 5.59 4.86 2.92
N LEU A 103 6.58 5.74 2.77
CA LEU A 103 6.98 6.63 3.85
C LEU A 103 6.06 7.86 3.86
N ILE A 104 5.55 8.19 5.04
CA ILE A 104 4.82 9.44 5.28
C ILE A 104 5.51 10.21 6.41
N GLN A 105 5.37 11.52 6.41
CA GLN A 105 5.92 12.37 7.45
C GLN A 105 4.84 13.28 8.03
N ILE A 106 4.76 13.29 9.35
CA ILE A 106 3.86 14.18 10.09
C ILE A 106 4.72 14.98 11.06
N GLY A 107 4.81 16.27 10.83
CA GLY A 107 5.78 17.11 11.56
C GLY A 107 7.22 16.65 11.27
N SER A 108 7.97 16.31 12.31
CA SER A 108 9.35 15.78 12.21
C SER A 108 9.42 14.26 12.27
N THR A 109 8.30 13.57 12.46
CA THR A 109 8.27 12.11 12.63
C THR A 109 7.94 11.43 11.31
N GLN A 110 8.70 10.39 10.98
CA GLN A 110 8.47 9.54 9.82
C GLN A 110 7.71 8.28 10.22
N TYR A 111 6.81 7.85 9.34
CA TYR A 111 6.00 6.65 9.52
C TYR A 111 6.04 5.80 8.26
N ILE A 112 5.96 4.49 8.43
CA ILE A 112 5.77 3.55 7.32
C ILE A 112 4.28 3.23 7.23
N LEU A 113 3.68 3.47 6.06
CA LEU A 113 2.30 3.10 5.76
C LEU A 113 2.27 1.75 5.08
N SER A 114 1.45 0.83 5.56
CA SER A 114 1.19 -0.45 4.93
C SER A 114 -0.26 -0.89 5.17
N ASN A 115 -0.58 -2.14 4.84
CA ASN A 115 -1.89 -2.70 5.06
C ASN A 115 -2.02 -3.24 6.49
N TYR A 116 -3.26 -3.25 7.01
CA TYR A 116 -3.59 -3.76 8.33
C TYR A 116 -3.06 -5.19 8.56
N HIS A 117 -3.29 -6.09 7.61
CA HIS A 117 -2.83 -7.48 7.72
C HIS A 117 -1.31 -7.66 7.67
N VAL A 118 -0.57 -6.62 7.31
CA VAL A 118 0.91 -6.66 7.30
C VAL A 118 1.48 -6.24 8.65
N PHE A 119 0.84 -5.27 9.31
CA PHE A 119 1.40 -4.65 10.51
C PHE A 119 0.66 -5.01 11.80
N GLU A 120 -0.62 -5.35 11.72
CA GLU A 120 -1.43 -5.45 12.93
C GLU A 120 -2.04 -6.83 13.19
N SER A 121 -2.56 -7.52 12.17
CA SER A 121 -3.30 -8.75 12.44
C SER A 121 -3.41 -9.64 11.21
N ASP A 122 -3.26 -10.93 11.43
CA ASP A 122 -3.62 -11.93 10.44
C ASP A 122 -5.15 -11.95 10.23
N ILE A 123 -5.57 -11.71 8.99
CA ILE A 123 -6.98 -11.73 8.58
C ILE A 123 -7.41 -13.07 7.98
N VAL A 124 -6.50 -14.03 7.90
CA VAL A 124 -6.76 -15.34 7.32
C VAL A 124 -7.50 -16.22 8.33
N PRO A 125 -8.56 -16.94 7.93
CA PRO A 125 -9.20 -17.91 8.80
C PRO A 125 -8.19 -18.95 9.32
N GLY A 126 -8.13 -19.10 10.66
CA GLY A 126 -7.14 -19.99 11.30
C GLY A 126 -5.83 -19.31 11.67
N GLY A 127 -5.72 -18.01 11.51
CA GLY A 127 -4.62 -17.21 12.02
C GLY A 127 -4.46 -17.28 13.55
N ASN A 128 -3.51 -16.52 14.10
CA ASN A 128 -3.19 -16.58 15.52
C ASN A 128 -4.22 -15.88 16.43
N ASN A 129 -5.23 -15.22 15.86
CA ASN A 129 -6.24 -14.41 16.56
C ASN A 129 -5.62 -13.32 17.47
N THR A 130 -4.39 -12.93 17.19
CA THR A 130 -3.67 -11.91 17.94
C THR A 130 -3.64 -10.63 17.13
N VAL A 131 -3.82 -9.51 17.79
CA VAL A 131 -3.71 -8.17 17.23
C VAL A 131 -2.47 -7.52 17.84
N ALA A 132 -1.67 -6.90 16.99
CA ALA A 132 -0.48 -6.18 17.42
C ALA A 132 -0.84 -5.02 18.35
N THR A 133 0.08 -4.68 19.23
CA THR A 133 -0.07 -3.59 20.19
C THR A 133 1.00 -2.52 19.94
N THR A 134 0.70 -1.29 20.34
CA THR A 134 1.66 -0.18 20.25
C THR A 134 3.00 -0.57 20.89
N GLY A 135 4.08 -0.39 20.15
CA GLY A 135 5.43 -0.78 20.52
C GLY A 135 5.87 -2.12 19.94
N ASP A 136 4.98 -2.91 19.35
CA ASP A 136 5.36 -4.16 18.69
C ASP A 136 6.29 -3.91 17.50
N PRO A 137 7.32 -4.75 17.33
CA PRO A 137 8.31 -4.56 16.27
C PRO A 137 7.73 -4.84 14.88
N ILE A 138 8.01 -3.94 13.96
CA ILE A 138 7.88 -4.16 12.51
C ILE A 138 9.27 -4.49 11.96
N ILE A 139 9.36 -5.60 11.25
CA ILE A 139 10.64 -6.19 10.82
C ILE A 139 10.81 -6.17 9.30
N GLN A 140 12.05 -6.23 8.87
CA GLN A 140 12.50 -6.37 7.48
C GLN A 140 13.63 -7.41 7.39
N PRO A 141 13.52 -8.42 6.51
CA PRO A 141 12.34 -8.80 5.73
C PRO A 141 11.19 -9.31 6.61
N GLY A 142 10.01 -9.53 6.01
CA GLY A 142 8.91 -10.19 6.70
C GLY A 142 9.21 -11.65 7.05
N LEU A 143 8.49 -12.20 8.01
CA LEU A 143 8.70 -13.55 8.54
C LEU A 143 8.71 -14.62 7.44
N ILE A 144 7.89 -14.47 6.40
CA ILE A 144 7.79 -15.41 5.28
C ILE A 144 9.12 -15.57 4.52
N ASP A 145 9.91 -14.51 4.44
CA ASP A 145 11.17 -14.50 3.71
C ASP A 145 12.39 -14.94 4.56
N VAL A 146 12.16 -15.20 5.84
CA VAL A 146 13.16 -15.70 6.78
C VAL A 146 12.75 -17.04 7.41
N ASN A 147 11.93 -17.81 6.70
CA ASN A 147 11.45 -19.13 7.16
C ASN A 147 10.80 -19.10 8.55
N CYS A 148 9.97 -18.09 8.82
CA CYS A 148 9.31 -17.87 10.11
C CYS A 148 10.28 -17.66 11.29
N ASN A 149 11.53 -17.34 11.04
CA ASN A 149 12.54 -17.13 12.07
C ASN A 149 12.87 -15.65 12.21
N VAL A 150 12.34 -15.00 13.24
CA VAL A 150 12.55 -13.58 13.50
C VAL A 150 14.03 -13.17 13.60
N ASN A 151 14.92 -14.10 13.95
CA ASN A 151 16.37 -13.83 14.04
C ASN A 151 17.01 -13.57 12.65
N GLY A 152 16.31 -13.92 11.56
CA GLY A 152 16.73 -13.60 10.19
C GLY A 152 16.33 -12.21 9.72
N ALA A 153 15.64 -11.45 10.55
CA ALA A 153 15.14 -10.10 10.23
C ALA A 153 15.66 -9.06 11.23
N GLN A 154 15.47 -7.79 10.89
CA GLN A 154 15.80 -6.66 11.76
C GLN A 154 14.56 -5.80 12.03
N THR A 155 14.48 -5.19 13.19
CA THR A 155 13.43 -4.21 13.50
C THR A 155 13.71 -2.91 12.75
N VAL A 156 12.71 -2.41 12.02
CA VAL A 156 12.82 -1.18 11.22
C VAL A 156 11.86 -0.09 11.69
N ALA A 157 10.82 -0.47 12.42
CA ALA A 157 9.86 0.44 13.03
C ALA A 157 9.17 -0.24 14.22
N THR A 158 8.34 0.51 14.93
CA THR A 158 7.38 -0.02 15.90
C THR A 158 5.98 0.48 15.54
N LEU A 159 4.97 -0.33 15.89
CA LEU A 159 3.57 0.04 15.72
C LEU A 159 3.18 1.21 16.61
#